data_f03a1a9fcfc311b317023b0609c74b49
#
_entry.id   f03a1a9fcfc311b317023b0609c74b49
#
_cell.length_a   1.000
_cell.length_b   1.000
_cell.length_c   1.000
_cell.angle_alpha   90.00
_cell.angle_beta   90.00
_cell.angle_gamma   90.00
#
_symmetry.space_group_name_H-M   'P 1'
#
loop_
_entity.id
_entity.type
_entity.pdbx_description
1 polymer ?
#
loop_
_entity_poly.entity_id
_entity_poly.type
_entity_poly.pdbx_seq_one_letter_code
_entity_poly.pdbx_strand_id
1 'polypeptide(L)'
;MLSIINLATGVVFPSTIVNGRKCFAVPFHAAFAIRVDSASEAEVVIAVDGRDTLSNQPANPMLPGVIIRNGYTCPGFQTSNGTAASFVHMPKGAGLTTAERNGSADSCGLVAAVLYAREETRAYMREVSTSMHTMRGGGLESVVTRGMSSGGAMAGADVGNHLGQTQWTRGRKFGEDVVEYDTREGWLARGVVIPDINTSTPWPGAAPQFAARSSL
;
A
#
# COMPACT_ATOMS: atom_id res chain seq x y z
N MET A 1 -8.90 -1.05 -3.58
CA MET A 1 -8.43 0.34 -3.42
C MET A 1 -7.37 0.38 -2.32
N LEU A 2 -6.25 1.07 -2.55
CA LEU A 2 -5.13 1.13 -1.62
C LEU A 2 -5.21 2.41 -0.78
N SER A 3 -4.95 2.30 0.53
CA SER A 3 -4.93 3.42 1.47
C SER A 3 -3.80 3.25 2.48
N ILE A 4 -3.26 4.35 2.98
CA ILE A 4 -2.30 4.37 4.09
C ILE A 4 -3.03 4.86 5.34
N ILE A 5 -2.97 4.09 6.40
CA ILE A 5 -3.66 4.35 7.66
C ILE A 5 -2.66 4.50 8.80
N ASN A 6 -3.01 5.31 9.77
CA ASN A 6 -2.28 5.35 11.03
C ASN A 6 -2.48 4.05 11.79
N LEU A 7 -1.38 3.37 12.13
CA LEU A 7 -1.43 2.04 12.76
C LEU A 7 -2.14 2.05 14.13
N ALA A 8 -2.00 3.12 14.89
CA ALA A 8 -2.57 3.21 16.24
C ALA A 8 -4.07 3.55 16.22
N THR A 9 -4.52 4.39 15.27
CA THR A 9 -5.90 4.90 15.25
C THR A 9 -6.78 4.27 14.18
N GLY A 10 -6.19 3.61 13.17
CA GLY A 10 -6.90 3.08 12.01
C GLY A 10 -7.40 4.16 11.04
N VAL A 11 -7.14 5.43 11.31
CA VAL A 11 -7.59 6.55 10.48
C VAL A 11 -6.71 6.66 9.23
N VAL A 12 -7.34 6.87 8.07
CA VAL A 12 -6.62 7.11 6.81
C VAL A 12 -5.89 8.44 6.88
N PHE A 13 -4.61 8.46 6.48
CA PHE A 13 -3.86 9.71 6.39
C PHE A 13 -4.42 10.63 5.30
N PRO A 14 -4.25 11.96 5.47
CA PRO A 14 -4.64 12.94 4.46
C PRO A 14 -4.03 12.62 3.11
N SER A 15 -4.80 12.76 2.04
CA SER A 15 -4.33 12.47 0.69
C SER A 15 -4.93 13.39 -0.35
N THR A 16 -4.24 13.54 -1.47
CA THR A 16 -4.72 14.21 -2.68
C THR A 16 -4.33 13.39 -3.90
N ILE A 17 -4.87 13.75 -5.07
CA ILE A 17 -4.50 13.12 -6.35
C ILE A 17 -3.59 14.07 -7.12
N VAL A 18 -2.41 13.60 -7.50
CA VAL A 18 -1.43 14.33 -8.31
C VAL A 18 -1.09 13.48 -9.51
N ASN A 19 -1.30 14.01 -10.71
CA ASN A 19 -1.04 13.29 -11.96
C ASN A 19 -1.67 11.88 -12.02
N GLY A 20 -2.89 11.75 -11.48
CA GLY A 20 -3.62 10.48 -11.45
C GLY A 20 -3.17 9.50 -10.37
N ARG A 21 -2.17 9.83 -9.55
CA ARG A 21 -1.67 9.02 -8.46
C ARG A 21 -2.10 9.59 -7.11
N LYS A 22 -2.51 8.72 -6.20
CA LYS A 22 -2.89 9.13 -4.84
C LYS A 22 -1.66 9.34 -3.98
N CYS A 23 -1.56 10.50 -3.36
CA CYS A 23 -0.44 10.97 -2.57
C CYS A 23 -0.88 11.21 -1.13
N PHE A 24 -0.21 10.58 -0.16
CA PHE A 24 -0.54 10.64 1.26
C PHE A 24 0.45 11.49 2.04
N ALA A 25 -0.04 12.29 2.99
CA ALA A 25 0.79 12.99 3.97
C ALA A 25 0.96 12.14 5.23
N VAL A 26 2.10 11.49 5.35
CA VAL A 26 2.46 10.67 6.51
C VAL A 26 3.58 11.37 7.27
N PRO A 27 3.38 11.78 8.54
CA PRO A 27 4.43 12.43 9.32
C PRO A 27 5.63 11.51 9.55
N PHE A 28 6.83 12.09 9.69
CA PHE A 28 7.98 11.31 10.17
C PHE A 28 7.70 10.72 11.55
N HIS A 29 8.29 9.57 11.82
CA HIS A 29 8.12 8.77 13.03
C HIS A 29 6.70 8.22 13.25
N ALA A 30 5.76 8.47 12.34
CA ALA A 30 4.45 7.86 12.40
C ALA A 30 4.53 6.38 12.03
N ALA A 31 3.96 5.52 12.88
CA ALA A 31 3.69 4.14 12.52
C ALA A 31 2.45 4.07 11.61
N PHE A 32 2.56 3.34 10.50
CA PHE A 32 1.48 3.23 9.53
C PHE A 32 1.24 1.79 9.08
N ALA A 33 0.11 1.56 8.46
CA ALA A 33 -0.23 0.30 7.82
C ALA A 33 -0.82 0.56 6.44
N ILE A 34 -0.76 -0.47 5.60
CA ILE A 34 -1.32 -0.45 4.25
C ILE A 34 -2.65 -1.18 4.26
N ARG A 35 -3.72 -0.51 3.88
CA ARG A 35 -5.03 -1.11 3.72
C ARG A 35 -5.35 -1.30 2.24
N VAL A 36 -5.68 -2.53 1.87
CA VAL A 36 -6.15 -2.90 0.53
C VAL A 36 -7.58 -3.39 0.64
N ASP A 37 -8.50 -2.72 -0.03
CA ASP A 37 -9.90 -3.13 -0.12
C ASP A 37 -10.15 -3.76 -1.49
N SER A 38 -10.83 -4.91 -1.51
CA SER A 38 -11.27 -5.62 -2.71
C SER A 38 -12.74 -5.96 -2.59
N ALA A 39 -13.49 -5.86 -3.69
CA ALA A 39 -14.88 -6.25 -3.74
C ALA A 39 -15.09 -7.77 -3.86
N SER A 40 -14.03 -8.51 -4.14
CA SER A 40 -14.05 -9.96 -4.29
C SER A 40 -12.85 -10.60 -3.60
N GLU A 41 -12.93 -11.92 -3.38
CA GLU A 41 -11.77 -12.68 -2.90
C GLU A 41 -10.62 -12.55 -3.90
N ALA A 42 -9.44 -12.23 -3.41
CA ALA A 42 -8.26 -11.97 -4.23
C ALA A 42 -6.98 -12.40 -3.50
N GLU A 43 -5.95 -12.73 -4.28
CA GLU A 43 -4.58 -12.73 -3.79
C GLU A 43 -3.99 -11.34 -4.02
N VAL A 44 -3.46 -10.72 -2.97
CA VAL A 44 -2.81 -9.42 -3.05
C VAL A 44 -1.32 -9.54 -2.75
N VAL A 45 -0.49 -9.04 -3.65
CA VAL A 45 0.96 -8.84 -3.44
C VAL A 45 1.18 -7.37 -3.14
N ILE A 46 1.78 -7.07 -1.99
CA ILE A 46 2.00 -5.69 -1.53
C ILE A 46 3.50 -5.42 -1.44
N ALA A 47 3.91 -4.30 -1.98
CA ALA A 47 5.28 -3.81 -1.88
C ALA A 47 5.32 -2.40 -1.28
N VAL A 48 6.28 -2.18 -0.39
CA VAL A 48 6.58 -0.87 0.21
C VAL A 48 8.04 -0.56 -0.04
N ASP A 49 8.31 0.61 -0.60
CA ASP A 49 9.67 1.07 -0.91
C ASP A 49 10.50 0.05 -1.71
N GLY A 50 9.88 -0.58 -2.69
CA GLY A 50 10.52 -1.59 -3.54
C GLY A 50 10.78 -2.94 -2.85
N ARG A 51 10.18 -3.21 -1.70
CA ARG A 51 10.28 -4.47 -0.95
C ARG A 51 8.93 -5.13 -0.79
N ASP A 52 8.88 -6.42 -1.03
CA ASP A 52 7.69 -7.26 -0.76
C ASP A 52 7.46 -7.38 0.75
N THR A 53 6.22 -7.23 1.18
CA THR A 53 5.88 -7.18 2.61
C THR A 53 5.86 -8.53 3.30
N LEU A 54 5.69 -9.63 2.55
CA LEU A 54 5.69 -11.00 3.10
C LEU A 54 7.10 -11.58 3.20
N SER A 55 7.85 -11.48 2.10
CA SER A 55 9.16 -12.14 1.99
C SER A 55 10.33 -11.23 2.31
N ASN A 56 10.08 -9.92 2.39
CA ASN A 56 11.11 -8.88 2.52
C ASN A 56 12.20 -8.96 1.42
N GLN A 57 11.85 -9.51 0.25
CA GLN A 57 12.68 -9.55 -0.95
C GLN A 57 12.42 -8.32 -1.84
N PRO A 58 13.26 -8.06 -2.84
CA PRO A 58 12.93 -7.07 -3.88
C PRO A 58 11.53 -7.30 -4.43
N ALA A 59 10.77 -6.22 -4.60
CA ALA A 59 9.38 -6.27 -5.05
C ALA A 59 9.26 -6.98 -6.41
N ASN A 60 8.41 -7.99 -6.44
CA ASN A 60 8.08 -8.72 -7.66
C ASN A 60 6.61 -9.18 -7.57
N PRO A 61 5.75 -8.83 -8.52
CA PRO A 61 4.33 -9.20 -8.48
C PRO A 61 4.10 -10.70 -8.58
N MET A 62 5.12 -11.48 -8.97
CA MET A 62 5.03 -12.93 -9.04
C MET A 62 5.28 -13.63 -7.70
N LEU A 63 5.73 -12.90 -6.67
CA LEU A 63 5.86 -13.45 -5.32
C LEU A 63 4.51 -13.87 -4.76
N PRO A 64 4.47 -14.84 -3.82
CA PRO A 64 3.24 -15.18 -3.11
C PRO A 64 2.63 -13.97 -2.41
N GLY A 65 1.31 -13.86 -2.44
CA GLY A 65 0.56 -12.79 -1.80
C GLY A 65 -0.29 -13.29 -0.63
N VAL A 66 -1.05 -12.39 -0.05
CA VAL A 66 -2.05 -12.67 0.98
C VAL A 66 -3.41 -12.88 0.31
N ILE A 67 -4.14 -13.93 0.69
CA ILE A 67 -5.51 -14.11 0.24
C ILE A 67 -6.43 -13.26 1.09
N ILE A 68 -7.16 -12.36 0.44
CA ILE A 68 -8.07 -11.43 1.10
C ILE A 68 -9.50 -11.68 0.68
N ARG A 69 -10.44 -11.43 1.61
CA ARG A 69 -11.88 -11.50 1.35
C ARG A 69 -12.47 -10.14 1.48
N ASN A 70 -12.72 -9.21 1.20
CA ASN A 70 -13.23 -7.86 1.42
C ASN A 70 -12.15 -6.82 1.67
N GLY A 71 -11.05 -7.17 2.28
CA GLY A 71 -9.95 -6.27 2.56
C GLY A 71 -8.89 -6.88 3.48
N TYR A 72 -7.74 -6.23 3.51
CA TYR A 72 -6.61 -6.62 4.35
C TYR A 72 -5.86 -5.38 4.81
N THR A 73 -5.43 -5.41 6.05
CA THR A 73 -4.51 -4.40 6.60
C THR A 73 -3.17 -5.05 6.83
N CYS A 74 -2.17 -4.65 6.04
CA CYS A 74 -0.77 -5.04 6.20
C CYS A 74 -0.11 -4.08 7.19
N PRO A 75 0.24 -4.53 8.40
CA PRO A 75 0.77 -3.64 9.44
C PRO A 75 2.28 -3.40 9.32
N GLY A 76 3.00 -4.18 8.51
CA GLY A 76 4.47 -4.12 8.43
C GLY A 76 5.08 -5.19 7.53
N PHE A 77 6.40 -5.26 7.55
CA PHE A 77 7.14 -6.37 6.93
C PHE A 77 6.99 -7.64 7.77
N GLN A 78 6.54 -8.73 7.13
CA GLN A 78 6.38 -10.01 7.84
C GLN A 78 7.70 -10.50 8.42
N THR A 79 7.67 -10.87 9.67
CA THR A 79 8.78 -11.54 10.37
C THR A 79 8.47 -13.03 10.54
N SER A 80 9.45 -13.82 10.98
CA SER A 80 9.18 -15.20 11.39
C SER A 80 8.18 -15.20 12.56
N ASN A 81 7.29 -16.18 12.64
CA ASN A 81 6.35 -16.42 13.76
C ASN A 81 5.02 -15.67 13.75
N GLY A 82 4.50 -15.28 12.60
CA GLY A 82 3.16 -14.67 12.54
C GLY A 82 3.08 -13.25 13.10
N THR A 83 4.20 -12.55 13.13
CA THR A 83 4.32 -11.14 13.47
C THR A 83 4.83 -10.35 12.28
N ALA A 84 4.65 -9.04 12.30
CA ALA A 84 5.22 -8.12 11.33
C ALA A 84 5.95 -6.99 12.06
N ALA A 85 7.09 -6.57 11.52
CA ALA A 85 7.76 -5.35 11.96
C ALA A 85 7.01 -4.16 11.34
N SER A 86 6.38 -3.33 12.16
CA SER A 86 5.51 -2.24 11.70
C SER A 86 6.26 -1.27 10.76
N PHE A 87 5.53 -0.65 9.83
CA PHE A 87 6.11 0.42 9.04
C PHE A 87 6.20 1.70 9.87
N VAL A 88 7.37 2.33 9.87
CA VAL A 88 7.60 3.64 10.47
C VAL A 88 8.20 4.55 9.42
N HIS A 89 7.60 5.72 9.19
CA HIS A 89 8.11 6.69 8.23
C HIS A 89 9.35 7.40 8.78
N MET A 90 10.48 7.29 8.07
CA MET A 90 11.77 7.86 8.49
C MET A 90 12.36 8.74 7.39
N PRO A 91 13.12 9.80 7.77
CA PRO A 91 13.84 10.61 6.77
C PRO A 91 14.80 9.78 5.94
N LYS A 92 14.89 10.08 4.65
CA LYS A 92 15.87 9.52 3.72
C LYS A 92 17.23 10.18 3.93
N GLY A 93 18.30 9.45 3.66
CA GLY A 93 19.68 9.95 3.71
C GLY A 93 20.44 9.59 4.98
N ALA A 94 19.76 9.03 5.99
CA ALA A 94 20.39 8.59 7.24
C ALA A 94 20.67 7.07 7.30
N GLY A 95 20.41 6.33 6.21
CA GLY A 95 20.52 4.86 6.17
C GLY A 95 19.51 4.15 7.09
N LEU A 96 18.46 4.86 7.52
CA LEU A 96 17.48 4.34 8.48
C LEU A 96 16.35 3.58 7.78
N THR A 97 16.01 3.93 6.56
CA THR A 97 14.92 3.27 5.83
C THR A 97 15.33 1.86 5.39
N THR A 98 14.35 0.97 5.31
CA THR A 98 14.56 -0.40 4.82
C THR A 98 15.04 -0.39 3.37
N ALA A 99 14.54 0.54 2.55
CA ALA A 99 14.95 0.70 1.16
C ALA A 99 16.43 1.11 1.03
N GLU A 100 16.92 2.05 1.84
CA GLU A 100 18.32 2.47 1.82
C GLU A 100 19.25 1.32 2.21
N ARG A 101 18.91 0.57 3.26
CA ARG A 101 19.71 -0.59 3.71
C ARG A 101 19.79 -1.70 2.68
N ASN A 102 18.80 -1.82 1.81
CA ASN A 102 18.70 -2.88 0.80
C ASN A 102 18.99 -2.41 -0.63
N GLY A 103 19.48 -1.17 -0.81
CA GLY A 103 19.87 -0.64 -2.12
C GLY A 103 18.68 -0.28 -3.03
N SER A 104 17.48 -0.11 -2.50
CA SER A 104 16.27 0.31 -3.24
C SER A 104 15.83 1.74 -2.90
N ALA A 105 16.75 2.60 -2.54
CA ALA A 105 16.47 3.99 -2.11
C ALA A 105 15.66 4.82 -3.12
N ASP A 106 15.74 4.49 -4.41
CA ASP A 106 14.95 5.14 -5.46
C ASP A 106 13.45 4.80 -5.38
N SER A 107 13.07 3.77 -4.63
CA SER A 107 11.68 3.38 -4.42
C SER A 107 11.08 3.93 -3.13
N CYS A 108 11.85 4.71 -2.34
CA CYS A 108 11.34 5.31 -1.10
C CYS A 108 10.09 6.14 -1.34
N GLY A 109 9.10 5.99 -0.48
CA GLY A 109 7.82 6.70 -0.56
C GLY A 109 6.82 6.09 -1.53
N LEU A 110 7.07 4.88 -2.05
CA LEU A 110 6.16 4.17 -2.94
C LEU A 110 5.52 2.97 -2.25
N VAL A 111 4.22 2.82 -2.43
CA VAL A 111 3.48 1.61 -2.06
C VAL A 111 2.75 1.11 -3.29
N ALA A 112 2.90 -0.17 -3.60
CA ALA A 112 2.22 -0.83 -4.70
C ALA A 112 1.45 -2.05 -4.21
N ALA A 113 0.29 -2.31 -4.81
CA ALA A 113 -0.48 -3.52 -4.60
C ALA A 113 -0.95 -4.08 -5.94
N VAL A 114 -0.79 -5.39 -6.13
CA VAL A 114 -1.28 -6.12 -7.30
C VAL A 114 -2.26 -7.19 -6.85
N LEU A 115 -3.42 -7.25 -7.50
CA LEU A 115 -4.51 -8.18 -7.16
C LEU A 115 -4.69 -9.22 -8.26
N TYR A 116 -4.78 -10.47 -7.84
CA TYR A 116 -5.03 -11.62 -8.71
C TYR A 116 -6.32 -12.31 -8.30
N ALA A 117 -7.13 -12.64 -9.28
CA ALA A 117 -8.31 -13.49 -9.07
C ALA A 117 -7.87 -14.92 -8.75
N ARG A 118 -8.75 -15.66 -8.10
CA ARG A 118 -8.62 -17.12 -8.02
C ARG A 118 -8.80 -17.71 -9.42
N GLU A 119 -7.97 -18.68 -9.77
CA GLU A 119 -8.23 -19.48 -10.95
C GLU A 119 -9.49 -20.33 -10.68
N GLU A 120 -10.55 -20.06 -11.44
CA GLU A 120 -11.71 -20.92 -11.44
C GLU A 120 -11.29 -22.23 -12.14
N THR A 121 -11.18 -23.28 -11.36
CA THR A 121 -11.07 -24.64 -11.92
C THR A 121 -12.39 -24.93 -12.61
N ARG A 122 -12.53 -24.48 -13.87
CA ARG A 122 -13.58 -25.01 -14.71
C ARG A 122 -13.25 -26.49 -14.86
N ALA A 123 -14.11 -27.34 -14.32
CA ALA A 123 -14.15 -28.74 -14.67
C ALA A 123 -14.49 -28.83 -16.17
N TYR A 124 -13.51 -28.58 -17.03
CA TYR A 124 -13.61 -28.86 -18.43
C TYR A 124 -13.30 -30.35 -18.62
N MET A 125 -14.33 -31.14 -18.76
CA MET A 125 -14.27 -32.25 -19.66
C MET A 125 -13.92 -31.70 -21.03
N ARG A 126 -12.66 -31.85 -21.46
CA ARG A 126 -12.32 -31.35 -22.77
C ARG A 126 -11.13 -32.00 -23.42
N GLU A 127 -11.41 -32.42 -24.62
CA GLU A 127 -10.48 -32.82 -25.67
C GLU A 127 -9.20 -32.00 -25.73
N VAL A 128 -8.11 -32.74 -25.83
CA VAL A 128 -6.76 -32.25 -26.08
C VAL A 128 -6.74 -31.48 -27.39
N SER A 129 -6.46 -30.23 -27.34
CA SER A 129 -5.97 -29.47 -28.49
C SER A 129 -4.74 -28.70 -28.07
N THR A 130 -3.60 -29.18 -28.52
CA THR A 130 -2.30 -28.56 -28.34
C THR A 130 -2.23 -27.23 -29.08
N SER A 131 -2.07 -26.15 -28.38
CA SER A 131 -1.60 -24.90 -28.96
C SER A 131 -0.72 -24.18 -27.97
N MET A 132 0.60 -24.32 -28.17
CA MET A 132 1.59 -23.50 -27.46
C MET A 132 1.46 -22.06 -27.93
N HIS A 133 0.96 -21.19 -27.06
CA HIS A 133 1.16 -19.76 -27.18
C HIS A 133 2.12 -19.31 -26.10
N THR A 134 3.33 -18.99 -26.50
CA THR A 134 4.33 -18.27 -25.74
C THR A 134 3.76 -16.91 -25.33
N MET A 135 3.29 -16.76 -24.08
CA MET A 135 3.02 -15.45 -23.52
C MET A 135 4.35 -14.77 -23.21
N ARG A 136 4.68 -13.76 -24.00
CA ARG A 136 5.68 -12.76 -23.65
C ARG A 136 5.24 -12.08 -22.36
N GLY A 137 6.04 -12.25 -21.31
CA GLY A 137 5.87 -11.54 -20.06
C GLY A 137 6.00 -10.02 -20.29
N GLY A 138 4.92 -9.30 -20.07
CA GLY A 138 4.98 -7.86 -19.92
C GLY A 138 5.68 -7.56 -18.59
N GLY A 139 6.94 -7.15 -18.66
CA GLY A 139 7.71 -6.79 -17.47
C GLY A 139 7.12 -5.56 -16.78
N LEU A 140 7.32 -5.48 -15.49
CA LEU A 140 7.07 -4.30 -14.62
C LEU A 140 7.91 -3.06 -15.01
N GLU A 141 8.46 -3.00 -16.21
CA GLU A 141 9.31 -1.88 -16.63
C GLU A 141 8.59 -0.52 -16.67
N SER A 142 7.25 -0.50 -16.62
CA SER A 142 6.50 0.75 -16.63
C SER A 142 6.26 1.37 -15.24
N VAL A 143 6.61 0.70 -14.15
CA VAL A 143 6.32 1.16 -12.77
C VAL A 143 7.58 1.66 -12.04
N VAL A 144 8.74 1.66 -12.67
CA VAL A 144 9.95 2.28 -12.09
C VAL A 144 9.91 3.80 -12.28
N THR A 145 8.89 4.44 -11.75
CA THR A 145 8.96 5.86 -11.44
C THR A 145 9.81 5.99 -10.18
N ARG A 146 10.97 6.65 -10.31
CA ARG A 146 11.82 6.98 -9.17
C ARG A 146 10.98 7.68 -8.12
N GLY A 147 10.89 7.11 -6.92
CA GLY A 147 10.25 7.76 -5.79
C GLY A 147 11.04 9.01 -5.42
N MET A 148 10.41 10.17 -5.53
CA MET A 148 11.01 11.47 -5.16
C MET A 148 10.72 11.81 -3.69
N SER A 149 10.27 10.84 -2.89
CA SER A 149 9.93 11.04 -1.49
C SER A 149 11.13 11.45 -0.64
N SER A 150 10.91 12.33 0.32
CA SER A 150 11.89 12.74 1.33
C SER A 150 12.12 11.68 2.41
N GLY A 151 11.32 10.63 2.46
CA GLY A 151 11.40 9.56 3.43
C GLY A 151 11.02 8.20 2.88
N GLY A 152 11.13 7.21 3.71
CA GLY A 152 10.76 5.82 3.41
C GLY A 152 10.41 5.05 4.68
N ALA A 153 9.93 3.83 4.51
CA ALA A 153 9.57 2.95 5.60
C ALA A 153 10.81 2.34 6.28
N MET A 154 10.77 2.28 7.60
CA MET A 154 11.66 1.51 8.44
C MET A 154 10.86 0.40 9.14
N ALA A 155 11.51 -0.72 9.44
CA ALA A 155 10.96 -1.74 10.32
C ALA A 155 10.92 -1.22 11.75
N GLY A 156 9.73 -1.10 12.31
CA GLY A 156 9.47 -0.67 13.68
C GLY A 156 9.26 -1.84 14.64
N ALA A 157 8.49 -1.61 15.69
CA ALA A 157 8.15 -2.64 16.67
C ALA A 157 7.33 -3.78 16.05
N ASP A 158 7.46 -4.97 16.59
CA ASP A 158 6.67 -6.13 16.16
C ASP A 158 5.19 -5.94 16.51
N VAL A 159 4.34 -6.27 15.55
CA VAL A 159 2.87 -6.26 15.67
C VAL A 159 2.32 -7.62 15.21
N GLY A 160 1.18 -8.00 15.75
CA GLY A 160 0.54 -9.26 15.35
C GLY A 160 0.08 -9.21 13.89
N ASN A 161 0.47 -10.21 13.10
CA ASN A 161 -0.01 -10.42 11.74
C ASN A 161 -0.10 -11.92 11.46
N HIS A 162 -1.17 -12.54 11.95
CA HIS A 162 -1.39 -13.97 11.80
C HIS A 162 -1.94 -14.30 10.43
N LEU A 163 -1.08 -14.89 9.59
CA LEU A 163 -1.44 -15.36 8.26
C LEU A 163 -1.58 -16.88 8.27
N GLY A 164 -2.78 -17.38 7.95
CA GLY A 164 -3.02 -18.79 7.77
C GLY A 164 -2.56 -19.27 6.39
N GLN A 165 -2.24 -20.57 6.27
CA GLN A 165 -2.02 -21.19 4.97
C GLN A 165 -3.35 -21.59 4.34
N THR A 166 -3.52 -21.36 3.04
CA THR A 166 -4.69 -21.80 2.28
C THR A 166 -4.25 -22.30 0.90
N GLN A 167 -5.03 -23.24 0.35
CA GLN A 167 -4.83 -23.65 -1.03
C GLN A 167 -5.42 -22.61 -1.97
N TRP A 168 -4.57 -22.04 -2.78
CA TRP A 168 -4.93 -21.00 -3.75
C TRP A 168 -4.18 -21.22 -5.06
N THR A 169 -4.91 -21.21 -6.15
CA THR A 169 -4.31 -21.17 -7.49
C THR A 169 -4.51 -19.77 -8.04
N ARG A 170 -3.39 -19.08 -8.30
CA ARG A 170 -3.37 -17.73 -8.83
C ARG A 170 -3.91 -17.73 -10.26
N GLY A 171 -4.94 -16.95 -10.49
CA GLY A 171 -5.50 -16.69 -11.80
C GLY A 171 -4.99 -15.39 -12.42
N ARG A 172 -5.83 -14.74 -13.21
CA ARG A 172 -5.45 -13.51 -13.90
C ARG A 172 -5.30 -12.33 -12.94
N LYS A 173 -4.35 -11.44 -13.24
CA LYS A 173 -4.28 -10.10 -12.66
C LYS A 173 -5.55 -9.32 -13.05
N PHE A 174 -6.20 -8.67 -12.09
CA PHE A 174 -7.38 -7.84 -12.37
C PHE A 174 -7.30 -6.44 -11.77
N GLY A 175 -6.32 -6.18 -10.90
CA GLY A 175 -6.12 -4.88 -10.30
C GLY A 175 -4.65 -4.59 -9.99
N GLU A 176 -4.34 -3.31 -10.07
CA GLU A 176 -3.05 -2.76 -9.63
C GLU A 176 -3.29 -1.35 -9.16
N ASP A 177 -2.68 -0.99 -8.04
CA ASP A 177 -2.75 0.36 -7.48
C ASP A 177 -1.38 0.75 -6.95
N VAL A 178 -0.97 1.98 -7.24
CA VAL A 178 0.30 2.54 -6.77
C VAL A 178 0.01 3.90 -6.14
N VAL A 179 0.44 4.08 -4.91
CA VAL A 179 0.31 5.33 -4.19
C VAL A 179 1.67 5.83 -3.73
N GLU A 180 1.77 7.11 -3.48
CA GLU A 180 2.96 7.75 -2.94
C GLU A 180 2.69 8.25 -1.53
N TYR A 181 3.74 8.28 -0.70
CA TYR A 181 3.68 8.91 0.61
C TYR A 181 4.93 9.72 0.89
N ASP A 182 4.73 10.81 1.59
CA ASP A 182 5.78 11.70 2.07
C ASP A 182 5.24 12.54 3.23
N THR A 183 6.09 13.35 3.87
CA THR A 183 5.59 14.34 4.81
C THR A 183 4.82 15.44 4.08
N ARG A 184 4.04 16.22 4.83
CA ARG A 184 3.35 17.39 4.27
C ARG A 184 4.34 18.41 3.71
N GLU A 185 5.43 18.62 4.43
CA GLU A 185 6.52 19.52 4.03
C GLU A 185 7.21 19.01 2.75
N GLY A 186 7.44 17.69 2.65
CA GLY A 186 7.98 17.07 1.46
C GLY A 186 7.07 17.27 0.24
N TRP A 187 5.75 17.14 0.42
CA TRP A 187 4.77 17.42 -0.63
C TRP A 187 4.74 18.90 -1.01
N LEU A 188 4.74 19.81 -0.02
CA LEU A 188 4.74 21.25 -0.25
C LEU A 188 6.00 21.69 -1.01
N ALA A 189 7.17 21.14 -0.69
CA ALA A 189 8.42 21.40 -1.40
C ALA A 189 8.35 20.98 -2.90
N ARG A 190 7.47 20.04 -3.23
CA ARG A 190 7.17 19.61 -4.60
C ARG A 190 5.98 20.36 -5.24
N GLY A 191 5.46 21.40 -4.57
CA GLY A 191 4.32 22.19 -5.01
C GLY A 191 2.97 21.51 -4.86
N VAL A 192 2.89 20.45 -4.04
CA VAL A 192 1.65 19.69 -3.79
C VAL A 192 1.10 20.07 -2.42
N VAL A 193 -0.16 20.53 -2.38
CA VAL A 193 -0.88 20.83 -1.15
C VAL A 193 -1.81 19.67 -0.81
N ILE A 194 -1.58 19.04 0.33
CA ILE A 194 -2.49 18.02 0.87
C ILE A 194 -3.35 18.66 1.96
N PRO A 195 -4.68 18.72 1.79
CA PRO A 195 -5.58 19.35 2.75
C PRO A 195 -5.60 18.59 4.09
N ASP A 196 -5.87 19.29 5.19
CA ASP A 196 -6.15 18.65 6.47
C ASP A 196 -7.49 17.94 6.44
N ILE A 197 -7.55 16.74 6.98
CA ILE A 197 -8.82 16.00 7.12
C ILE A 197 -9.79 16.78 8.02
N ASN A 198 -9.26 17.55 8.97
CA ASN A 198 -10.06 18.30 9.93
C ASN A 198 -10.67 19.61 9.36
N THR A 199 -10.32 20.02 8.14
CA THR A 199 -10.89 21.23 7.52
C THR A 199 -12.05 20.94 6.56
N SER A 200 -12.32 19.68 6.24
CA SER A 200 -13.54 19.34 5.53
C SER A 200 -14.71 19.24 6.53
N THR A 201 -15.24 20.37 6.94
CA THR A 201 -16.62 20.39 7.40
C THR A 201 -17.47 19.86 6.25
N PRO A 202 -18.41 18.91 6.49
CA PRO A 202 -19.30 18.39 5.44
C PRO A 202 -20.18 19.49 4.80
N TRP A 203 -20.07 20.70 5.28
CA TRP A 203 -20.76 21.88 4.79
C TRP A 203 -19.76 23.00 4.53
N PRO A 204 -19.13 23.10 3.33
CA PRO A 204 -18.29 24.24 2.99
C PRO A 204 -19.18 25.52 3.00
N GLY A 205 -18.90 26.41 3.94
CA GLY A 205 -19.66 27.65 4.10
C GLY A 205 -20.52 27.75 5.37
N ALA A 206 -20.64 26.69 6.16
CA ALA A 206 -21.22 26.81 7.50
C ALA A 206 -20.17 27.42 8.45
N ALA A 207 -20.17 28.74 8.58
CA ALA A 207 -19.56 29.39 9.73
C ALA A 207 -20.12 28.74 11.02
N PRO A 208 -19.35 28.68 12.14
CA PRO A 208 -19.79 28.05 13.37
C PRO A 208 -20.89 28.87 14.03
N GLN A 209 -22.07 28.90 13.44
CA GLN A 209 -23.26 29.62 14.00
C GLN A 209 -24.11 28.72 14.91
N PHE A 210 -23.73 27.46 15.11
CA PHE A 210 -24.51 26.56 15.97
C PHE A 210 -24.03 26.44 17.40
N ALA A 211 -22.98 27.19 17.80
CA ALA A 211 -22.48 27.17 19.17
C ALA A 211 -23.11 28.26 20.12
N ALA A 212 -24.08 28.98 19.66
CA ALA A 212 -24.65 30.11 20.44
C ALA A 212 -26.16 30.00 20.62
N ARG A 213 -26.66 28.83 21.05
CA ARG A 213 -28.04 28.74 21.61
C ARG A 213 -28.11 27.62 22.66
N SER A 214 -27.54 27.87 23.82
CA SER A 214 -27.95 27.22 25.06
C SER A 214 -27.79 28.21 26.20
N SER A 215 -28.69 29.17 26.24
CA SER A 215 -28.99 29.93 27.43
C SER A 215 -30.49 30.21 27.42
N LEU A 216 -31.22 29.27 27.95
CA LEU A 216 -32.47 29.47 28.67
C LEU A 216 -32.55 28.41 29.76
#